data_25b3fa5c9b0ab1e0c5262628a5eed270
#
_entry.id   25b3fa5c9b0ab1e0c5262628a5eed270
#
_cell.length_a   1.000
_cell.length_b   1.000
_cell.length_c   1.000
_cell.angle_alpha   90.00
_cell.angle_beta   90.00
_cell.angle_gamma   90.00
#
_symmetry.space_group_name_H-M   'P 1'
#
loop_
_entity.id
_entity.type
_entity.pdbx_description
1 polymer ?
#
loop_
_entity_poly.entity_id
_entity_poly.type
_entity_poly.pdbx_seq_one_letter_code
_entity_poly.pdbx_strand_id
1 'polypeptide(L)'
;HPWVDSADGAAVRIAMTVGRADNNAAGTLSTVTAEADHGGEGLEVELDTRVGLLHADLRMGANVAAAGALRANGGISNRGLEIGGAGFIITPEEAARLEADAPIKDYRNGKDLTDRPRGVKLIDLFGLTAEEVRSRYPATYQWVYERVKPERDHNRMDSVRENWWLHRRLREDLRASLAGLPRYIATVETAKHRVFQFLDASIAPDNKLICLALDDAWVLGVLSSSVHVAWVLAAGSTLEDRPVYVKTTCFETFPFPAATPDQQARIRDLAEQLDAHRKRQQAAHPALTLTGMYNVLAKIR
;
A
#
# COMPACT_ATOMS: atom_id res chain seq x y z
N HIS A 1 -0.65 20.68 -14.82
CA HIS A 1 -1.76 21.02 -15.71
C HIS A 1 -2.53 19.74 -16.05
N PRO A 2 -3.84 19.65 -15.84
CA PRO A 2 -4.64 18.56 -16.36
C PRO A 2 -4.80 18.75 -17.88
N TRP A 3 -4.42 17.74 -18.65
CA TRP A 3 -4.69 17.69 -20.08
C TRP A 3 -5.93 16.83 -20.31
N VAL A 4 -7.00 17.42 -20.80
CA VAL A 4 -8.24 16.72 -21.14
C VAL A 4 -8.67 17.17 -22.55
N ASP A 5 -8.43 16.32 -23.53
CA ASP A 5 -8.80 16.62 -24.93
C ASP A 5 -10.01 15.81 -25.43
N SER A 6 -10.60 14.96 -24.59
CA SER A 6 -11.79 14.20 -24.95
C SER A 6 -12.62 13.83 -23.72
N ALA A 7 -13.92 13.64 -23.90
CA ALA A 7 -14.86 13.20 -22.86
C ALA A 7 -14.48 11.84 -22.23
N ASP A 8 -13.67 11.02 -22.91
CA ASP A 8 -13.20 9.69 -22.49
C ASP A 8 -11.69 9.66 -22.19
N GLY A 9 -11.00 10.80 -22.18
CA GLY A 9 -9.56 10.88 -21.91
C GLY A 9 -9.21 10.70 -20.43
N ALA A 10 -8.12 10.02 -20.15
CA ALA A 10 -7.58 9.95 -18.78
C ALA A 10 -7.14 11.34 -18.32
N ALA A 11 -7.57 11.77 -17.12
CA ALA A 11 -7.08 12.98 -16.49
C ALA A 11 -5.60 12.79 -16.13
N VAL A 12 -4.70 13.40 -16.87
CA VAL A 12 -3.26 13.34 -16.65
C VAL A 12 -2.70 14.70 -16.29
N ARG A 13 -1.70 14.73 -15.42
CA ARG A 13 -0.88 15.93 -15.20
C ARG A 13 0.38 15.80 -16.04
N ILE A 14 0.68 16.81 -16.80
CA ILE A 14 1.89 16.85 -17.62
C ILE A 14 2.85 17.90 -17.10
N ALA A 15 4.16 17.65 -17.25
CA ALA A 15 5.20 18.63 -17.08
C ALA A 15 5.97 18.74 -18.41
N MET A 16 6.20 19.96 -18.85
CA MET A 16 7.07 20.27 -19.99
C MET A 16 8.39 20.79 -19.46
N THR A 17 9.50 20.24 -19.94
CA THR A 17 10.84 20.64 -19.52
C THR A 17 11.63 21.16 -20.69
N VAL A 18 12.36 22.26 -20.47
CA VAL A 18 13.32 22.80 -21.42
C VAL A 18 14.68 22.81 -20.74
N GLY A 19 15.66 22.09 -21.32
CA GLY A 19 17.04 22.07 -20.87
C GLY A 19 17.88 23.10 -21.63
N ARG A 20 18.76 23.81 -20.92
CA ARG A 20 19.76 24.72 -21.50
C ARG A 20 21.15 24.24 -21.10
N ALA A 21 22.10 24.29 -22.04
CA ALA A 21 23.51 23.98 -21.78
C ALA A 21 24.24 25.18 -21.14
N ASP A 22 23.72 25.65 -20.00
CA ASP A 22 24.29 26.76 -19.25
C ASP A 22 24.49 26.32 -17.80
N ASN A 23 25.74 26.23 -17.38
CA ASN A 23 26.10 25.67 -16.08
C ASN A 23 25.86 26.62 -14.89
N ASN A 24 25.45 27.86 -15.11
CA ASN A 24 25.33 28.89 -14.07
C ASN A 24 23.91 29.46 -13.90
N ALA A 25 22.92 29.02 -14.66
CA ALA A 25 21.57 29.54 -14.54
C ALA A 25 20.78 28.74 -13.48
N ALA A 26 20.13 29.46 -12.57
CA ALA A 26 19.13 28.87 -11.70
C ALA A 26 17.96 28.31 -12.52
N GLY A 27 17.43 27.16 -12.10
CA GLY A 27 16.26 26.57 -12.72
C GLY A 27 15.01 27.41 -12.47
N THR A 28 14.06 27.37 -13.40
CA THR A 28 12.76 28.04 -13.28
C THR A 28 11.67 26.98 -13.28
N LEU A 29 10.79 27.01 -12.29
CA LEU A 29 9.60 26.16 -12.19
C LEU A 29 8.35 27.05 -12.27
N SER A 30 7.56 26.89 -13.34
CA SER A 30 6.29 27.58 -13.50
C SER A 30 5.14 26.59 -13.30
N THR A 31 4.23 26.90 -12.40
CA THR A 31 3.03 26.08 -12.11
C THR A 31 1.80 26.85 -12.56
N VAL A 32 0.94 26.21 -13.35
CA VAL A 32 -0.36 26.80 -13.74
C VAL A 32 -1.25 26.88 -12.50
N THR A 33 -1.71 28.06 -12.15
CA THR A 33 -2.57 28.35 -10.99
C THR A 33 -4.03 28.59 -11.39
N ALA A 34 -4.25 29.16 -12.57
CA ALA A 34 -5.58 29.36 -13.13
C ALA A 34 -5.56 29.24 -14.65
N GLU A 35 -6.71 28.93 -15.22
CA GLU A 35 -6.96 28.85 -16.68
C GLU A 35 -8.24 29.61 -17.00
N ALA A 36 -8.21 30.41 -18.03
CA ALA A 36 -9.36 31.12 -18.54
C ALA A 36 -9.49 30.90 -20.06
N ASP A 37 -10.70 30.56 -20.50
CA ASP A 37 -11.08 30.54 -21.93
C ASP A 37 -11.75 31.86 -22.29
N HIS A 38 -11.09 32.63 -23.11
CA HIS A 38 -11.62 33.92 -23.63
C HIS A 38 -12.16 33.82 -25.06
N GLY A 39 -12.43 32.60 -25.56
CA GLY A 39 -13.05 32.34 -26.86
C GLY A 39 -12.10 32.55 -28.06
N GLY A 40 -10.78 32.53 -27.83
CA GLY A 40 -9.74 32.59 -28.85
C GLY A 40 -9.09 31.23 -29.12
N GLU A 41 -8.07 31.19 -29.97
CA GLU A 41 -7.23 30.01 -30.15
C GLU A 41 -6.30 29.82 -28.92
N GLY A 42 -6.71 29.01 -27.92
CA GLY A 42 -5.92 28.63 -26.74
C GLY A 42 -6.50 29.15 -25.43
N LEU A 43 -6.00 28.56 -24.35
CA LEU A 43 -6.33 28.95 -22.98
C LEU A 43 -5.30 29.97 -22.46
N GLU A 44 -5.78 31.04 -21.85
CA GLU A 44 -4.92 31.94 -21.07
C GLU A 44 -4.63 31.29 -19.72
N VAL A 45 -3.35 31.22 -19.32
CA VAL A 45 -2.91 30.57 -18.12
C VAL A 45 -2.20 31.55 -17.17
N GLU A 46 -2.55 31.52 -15.91
CA GLU A 46 -1.78 32.16 -14.84
C GLU A 46 -0.71 31.24 -14.32
N LEU A 47 0.50 31.76 -14.15
CA LEU A 47 1.66 31.00 -13.71
C LEU A 47 2.23 31.53 -12.38
N ASP A 48 2.35 30.64 -11.38
CA ASP A 48 3.26 30.88 -10.24
C ASP A 48 4.65 30.41 -10.63
N THR A 49 5.59 31.35 -10.75
CA THR A 49 6.95 31.09 -11.21
C THR A 49 7.95 31.27 -10.08
N ARG A 50 8.73 30.22 -9.82
CA ARG A 50 9.79 30.17 -8.81
C ARG A 50 11.13 29.93 -9.49
N VAL A 51 12.17 30.56 -8.93
CA VAL A 51 13.55 30.43 -9.42
C VAL A 51 14.41 29.79 -8.31
N GLY A 52 15.19 28.76 -8.67
CA GLY A 52 16.02 28.07 -7.70
C GLY A 52 16.66 26.79 -8.25
N LEU A 53 17.20 25.97 -7.37
CA LEU A 53 17.71 24.65 -7.72
C LEU A 53 16.52 23.69 -7.98
N LEU A 54 16.42 23.26 -9.24
CA LEU A 54 15.42 22.30 -9.67
C LEU A 54 16.01 20.89 -9.59
N HIS A 55 15.39 19.99 -8.82
CA HIS A 55 15.82 18.61 -8.66
C HIS A 55 15.24 17.70 -9.76
N ALA A 56 15.74 16.47 -9.84
CA ALA A 56 15.35 15.47 -10.85
C ALA A 56 13.86 15.10 -10.82
N ASP A 57 13.20 15.30 -9.70
CA ASP A 57 11.74 15.13 -9.52
C ASP A 57 10.92 16.37 -9.90
N LEU A 58 11.54 17.36 -10.54
CA LEU A 58 10.94 18.65 -10.94
C LEU A 58 10.41 19.46 -9.75
N ARG A 59 11.04 19.35 -8.58
CA ARG A 59 10.71 20.12 -7.38
C ARG A 59 11.86 21.03 -7.00
N MET A 60 11.52 22.08 -6.26
CA MET A 60 12.47 22.98 -5.59
C MET A 60 12.41 22.80 -4.08
N GLY A 61 13.52 23.05 -3.38
CA GLY A 61 13.61 22.91 -1.93
C GLY A 61 14.50 21.75 -1.50
N ALA A 62 14.10 20.96 -0.50
CA ALA A 62 14.87 19.81 -0.06
C ALA A 62 14.87 18.71 -1.12
N ASN A 63 16.07 18.17 -1.44
CA ASN A 63 16.20 17.07 -2.39
C ASN A 63 15.84 15.74 -1.72
N VAL A 64 14.56 15.48 -1.57
CA VAL A 64 14.04 14.24 -0.95
C VAL A 64 14.34 13.02 -1.84
N ALA A 65 14.41 13.19 -3.17
CA ALA A 65 14.72 12.11 -4.10
C ALA A 65 16.16 11.56 -3.92
N ALA A 66 17.05 12.31 -3.31
CA ALA A 66 18.42 11.88 -3.00
C ALA A 66 18.54 11.17 -1.63
N ALA A 67 17.45 11.02 -0.88
CA ALA A 67 17.49 10.34 0.42
C ALA A 67 17.87 8.86 0.25
N GLY A 68 18.95 8.44 0.90
CA GLY A 68 19.43 7.06 0.90
C GLY A 68 18.66 6.17 1.89
N ALA A 69 18.57 4.88 1.58
CA ALA A 69 18.00 3.90 2.49
C ALA A 69 18.80 3.78 3.79
N LEU A 70 18.13 3.74 4.93
CA LEU A 70 18.71 3.59 6.24
C LEU A 70 18.82 2.11 6.60
N ARG A 71 19.99 1.69 7.08
CA ARG A 71 20.22 0.28 7.48
C ARG A 71 19.23 -0.20 8.53
N ALA A 72 18.82 0.67 9.45
CA ALA A 72 17.86 0.35 10.51
C ALA A 72 16.45 0.00 9.98
N ASN A 73 16.12 0.45 8.78
CA ASN A 73 14.82 0.21 8.16
C ASN A 73 14.84 -0.94 7.13
N GLY A 74 16.03 -1.47 6.84
CA GLY A 74 16.21 -2.53 5.84
C GLY A 74 15.55 -3.86 6.24
N GLY A 75 14.90 -4.53 5.29
CA GLY A 75 14.29 -5.86 5.48
C GLY A 75 12.98 -5.88 6.28
N ILE A 76 12.55 -4.76 6.85
CA ILE A 76 11.35 -4.66 7.68
C ILE A 76 10.08 -4.54 6.83
N SER A 77 10.16 -3.83 5.71
CA SER A 77 9.03 -3.54 4.84
C SER A 77 8.92 -4.51 3.67
N ASN A 78 7.74 -5.13 3.50
CA ASN A 78 7.47 -6.09 2.45
C ASN A 78 6.11 -5.83 1.80
N ARG A 79 5.93 -6.28 0.55
CA ARG A 79 4.59 -6.38 -0.05
C ARG A 79 3.92 -7.66 0.43
N GLY A 80 2.60 -7.63 0.53
CA GLY A 80 1.80 -8.82 0.81
C GLY A 80 1.85 -9.88 -0.29
N LEU A 81 1.06 -10.93 -0.14
CA LEU A 81 1.04 -12.12 -0.98
C LEU A 81 0.53 -11.81 -2.39
N GLU A 82 1.18 -12.33 -3.41
CA GLU A 82 0.71 -12.28 -4.79
C GLU A 82 0.07 -13.62 -5.15
N ILE A 83 -1.25 -13.67 -5.00
CA ILE A 83 -2.02 -14.90 -5.10
C ILE A 83 -2.02 -15.43 -6.54
N GLY A 84 -2.36 -14.57 -7.52
CA GLY A 84 -2.36 -14.90 -8.94
C GLY A 84 -3.44 -15.91 -9.36
N GLY A 85 -4.57 -15.95 -8.67
CA GLY A 85 -5.74 -16.76 -9.02
C GLY A 85 -6.87 -16.53 -8.02
N ALA A 86 -8.05 -16.20 -8.48
CA ALA A 86 -9.20 -15.90 -7.62
C ALA A 86 -9.70 -17.11 -6.83
N GLY A 87 -9.43 -18.32 -7.33
CA GLY A 87 -9.90 -19.58 -6.73
C GLY A 87 -9.28 -19.91 -5.35
N PHE A 88 -8.21 -19.20 -4.95
CA PHE A 88 -7.67 -19.30 -3.58
C PHE A 88 -8.46 -18.50 -2.55
N ILE A 89 -9.25 -17.52 -3.00
CA ILE A 89 -10.06 -16.70 -2.09
C ILE A 89 -11.42 -17.36 -1.96
N ILE A 90 -11.82 -17.61 -0.73
CA ILE A 90 -13.04 -18.34 -0.40
C ILE A 90 -13.86 -17.59 0.65
N THR A 91 -15.16 -17.85 0.68
CA THR A 91 -16.05 -17.36 1.75
C THR A 91 -15.91 -18.23 3.00
N PRO A 92 -16.39 -17.76 4.17
CA PRO A 92 -16.44 -18.59 5.36
C PRO A 92 -17.26 -19.88 5.18
N GLU A 93 -18.35 -19.82 4.41
CA GLU A 93 -19.22 -20.96 4.10
C GLU A 93 -18.54 -21.99 3.21
N GLU A 94 -17.72 -21.52 2.27
CA GLU A 94 -16.88 -22.37 1.43
C GLU A 94 -15.75 -23.01 2.24
N ALA A 95 -15.11 -22.24 3.12
CA ALA A 95 -14.08 -22.74 4.02
C ALA A 95 -14.62 -23.83 4.96
N ALA A 96 -15.85 -23.71 5.43
CA ALA A 96 -16.50 -24.72 6.29
C ALA A 96 -16.75 -26.08 5.60
N ARG A 97 -16.61 -26.14 4.28
CA ARG A 97 -16.75 -27.39 3.48
C ARG A 97 -15.41 -28.07 3.22
N LEU A 98 -14.32 -27.43 3.60
CA LEU A 98 -12.96 -27.96 3.47
C LEU A 98 -12.54 -28.61 4.80
N GLU A 99 -11.37 -29.24 4.83
CA GLU A 99 -10.86 -29.84 6.04
C GLU A 99 -10.67 -28.80 7.15
N ALA A 100 -11.04 -29.15 8.37
CA ALA A 100 -11.01 -28.21 9.52
C ALA A 100 -9.60 -27.72 9.88
N ASP A 101 -8.57 -28.52 9.56
CA ASP A 101 -7.16 -28.23 9.75
C ASP A 101 -6.45 -27.80 8.44
N ALA A 102 -7.21 -27.56 7.37
CA ALA A 102 -6.63 -27.01 6.14
C ALA A 102 -5.97 -25.64 6.39
N PRO A 103 -4.85 -25.35 5.73
CA PRO A 103 -4.13 -24.10 5.94
C PRO A 103 -4.89 -22.92 5.31
N ILE A 104 -5.93 -22.47 5.99
CA ILE A 104 -6.82 -21.38 5.59
C ILE A 104 -6.62 -20.21 6.57
N LYS A 105 -6.41 -19.01 6.04
CA LYS A 105 -6.17 -17.78 6.78
C LYS A 105 -7.24 -16.74 6.49
N ASP A 106 -7.49 -15.83 7.43
CA ASP A 106 -8.20 -14.60 7.11
C ASP A 106 -7.39 -13.78 6.09
N TYR A 107 -8.09 -13.15 5.14
CA TYR A 107 -7.46 -12.40 4.07
C TYR A 107 -7.89 -10.95 4.06
N ARG A 108 -6.94 -10.05 3.82
CA ARG A 108 -7.21 -8.61 3.67
C ARG A 108 -6.51 -8.05 2.45
N ASN A 109 -7.25 -7.28 1.66
CA ASN A 109 -6.70 -6.45 0.59
C ASN A 109 -6.82 -4.96 0.92
N GLY A 110 -6.42 -4.09 -0.01
CA GLY A 110 -6.46 -2.64 0.19
C GLY A 110 -7.86 -2.11 0.51
N LYS A 111 -8.89 -2.66 -0.14
CA LYS A 111 -10.28 -2.25 0.10
C LYS A 111 -10.79 -2.72 1.47
N ASP A 112 -10.35 -3.87 1.93
CA ASP A 112 -10.65 -4.36 3.28
C ASP A 112 -10.07 -3.46 4.39
N LEU A 113 -8.95 -2.76 4.10
CA LEU A 113 -8.34 -1.80 5.01
C LEU A 113 -9.00 -0.41 4.94
N THR A 114 -9.29 0.08 3.74
CA THR A 114 -9.82 1.45 3.56
C THR A 114 -11.32 1.56 3.78
N ASP A 115 -12.04 0.50 3.48
CA ASP A 115 -13.49 0.44 3.64
C ASP A 115 -13.86 -0.43 4.85
N ARG A 116 -14.10 -1.70 4.61
CA ARG A 116 -14.48 -2.72 5.60
C ARG A 116 -13.95 -4.10 5.20
N PRO A 117 -13.57 -4.93 6.18
CA PRO A 117 -13.27 -6.32 5.91
C PRO A 117 -14.46 -7.07 5.30
N ARG A 118 -14.23 -7.75 4.19
CA ARG A 118 -15.25 -8.59 3.51
C ARG A 118 -15.48 -9.92 4.22
N GLY A 119 -14.61 -10.30 5.17
CA GLY A 119 -14.71 -11.57 5.88
C GLY A 119 -14.22 -12.78 5.08
N VAL A 120 -13.60 -12.57 3.91
CA VAL A 120 -13.10 -13.67 3.08
C VAL A 120 -11.83 -14.29 3.63
N LYS A 121 -11.59 -15.54 3.24
CA LYS A 121 -10.44 -16.33 3.64
C LYS A 121 -9.56 -16.69 2.44
N LEU A 122 -8.35 -17.12 2.71
CA LEU A 122 -7.34 -17.49 1.73
C LEU A 122 -6.84 -18.91 2.02
N ILE A 123 -6.87 -19.77 1.03
CA ILE A 123 -6.18 -21.07 1.04
C ILE A 123 -4.68 -20.78 0.84
N ASP A 124 -3.82 -21.14 1.80
CA ASP A 124 -2.39 -20.85 1.82
C ASP A 124 -1.56 -22.15 1.96
N LEU A 125 -1.34 -22.81 0.84
CA LEU A 125 -0.66 -24.12 0.76
C LEU A 125 0.88 -24.00 0.75
N PHE A 126 1.41 -22.88 1.21
CA PHE A 126 2.86 -22.66 1.27
C PHE A 126 3.57 -23.75 2.10
N GLY A 127 4.66 -24.28 1.56
CA GLY A 127 5.48 -25.31 2.19
C GLY A 127 4.98 -26.73 2.00
N LEU A 128 3.89 -26.93 1.25
CA LEU A 128 3.34 -28.27 0.94
C LEU A 128 3.55 -28.61 -0.53
N THR A 129 3.88 -29.84 -0.81
CA THR A 129 3.86 -30.41 -2.17
C THR A 129 2.42 -30.72 -2.60
N ALA A 130 2.18 -30.83 -3.90
CA ALA A 130 0.85 -31.19 -4.41
C ALA A 130 0.35 -32.54 -3.87
N GLU A 131 1.28 -33.48 -3.66
CA GLU A 131 0.97 -34.81 -3.14
C GLU A 131 0.61 -34.79 -1.66
N GLU A 132 1.31 -33.97 -0.85
CA GLU A 132 0.94 -33.73 0.55
C GLU A 132 -0.43 -33.04 0.66
N VAL A 133 -0.71 -32.05 -0.18
CA VAL A 133 -2.04 -31.43 -0.20
C VAL A 133 -3.11 -32.44 -0.56
N ARG A 134 -2.88 -33.25 -1.59
CA ARG A 134 -3.83 -34.27 -2.04
C ARG A 134 -4.11 -35.33 -0.97
N SER A 135 -3.08 -35.74 -0.21
CA SER A 135 -3.22 -36.79 0.80
C SER A 135 -3.81 -36.26 2.11
N ARG A 136 -3.40 -35.07 2.54
CA ARG A 136 -3.81 -34.48 3.84
C ARG A 136 -5.10 -33.67 3.75
N TYR A 137 -5.32 -33.02 2.62
CA TYR A 137 -6.43 -32.06 2.40
C TYR A 137 -7.11 -32.32 1.05
N PRO A 138 -7.73 -33.50 0.82
CA PRO A 138 -8.28 -33.90 -0.48
C PRO A 138 -9.40 -32.97 -0.97
N ALA A 139 -10.26 -32.43 -0.10
CA ALA A 139 -11.31 -31.49 -0.51
C ALA A 139 -10.69 -30.13 -0.91
N THR A 140 -9.69 -29.65 -0.17
CA THR A 140 -8.93 -28.43 -0.50
C THR A 140 -8.15 -28.61 -1.81
N TYR A 141 -7.53 -29.79 -2.01
CA TYR A 141 -6.85 -30.12 -3.29
C TYR A 141 -7.82 -30.06 -4.46
N GLN A 142 -8.98 -30.73 -4.34
CA GLN A 142 -10.00 -30.75 -5.39
C GLN A 142 -10.52 -29.33 -5.70
N TRP A 143 -10.74 -28.53 -4.64
CA TRP A 143 -11.14 -27.13 -4.77
C TRP A 143 -10.15 -26.32 -5.63
N VAL A 144 -8.86 -26.38 -5.30
CA VAL A 144 -7.81 -25.62 -6.00
C VAL A 144 -7.58 -26.20 -7.41
N TYR A 145 -7.69 -27.53 -7.56
CA TYR A 145 -7.58 -28.20 -8.85
C TYR A 145 -8.65 -27.73 -9.84
N GLU A 146 -9.90 -27.59 -9.40
CA GLU A 146 -11.00 -27.16 -10.25
C GLU A 146 -11.02 -25.67 -10.55
N ARG A 147 -10.59 -24.83 -9.60
CA ARG A 147 -10.74 -23.36 -9.67
C ARG A 147 -9.48 -22.58 -9.98
N VAL A 148 -8.32 -23.16 -9.76
CA VAL A 148 -7.03 -22.48 -9.99
C VAL A 148 -6.26 -23.11 -11.14
N LYS A 149 -6.18 -24.44 -11.18
CA LYS A 149 -5.36 -25.15 -12.19
C LYS A 149 -5.71 -24.78 -13.63
N PRO A 150 -6.99 -24.69 -14.07
CA PRO A 150 -7.32 -24.37 -15.45
C PRO A 150 -6.77 -23.02 -15.92
N GLU A 151 -6.79 -22.00 -15.02
CA GLU A 151 -6.18 -20.69 -15.30
C GLU A 151 -4.65 -20.78 -15.35
N ARG A 152 -4.06 -21.58 -14.46
CA ARG A 152 -2.61 -21.76 -14.36
C ARG A 152 -2.01 -22.53 -15.55
N ASP A 153 -2.69 -23.51 -16.10
CA ASP A 153 -2.22 -24.30 -17.23
C ASP A 153 -1.94 -23.44 -18.49
N HIS A 154 -2.59 -22.27 -18.59
CA HIS A 154 -2.38 -21.29 -19.66
C HIS A 154 -1.41 -20.16 -19.29
N ASN A 155 -0.76 -20.21 -18.13
CA ASN A 155 0.16 -19.17 -17.71
C ASN A 155 1.48 -19.24 -18.49
N ARG A 156 2.04 -18.08 -18.85
CA ARG A 156 3.32 -18.00 -19.58
C ARG A 156 4.56 -18.44 -18.76
N MET A 157 4.46 -18.35 -17.44
CA MET A 157 5.55 -18.68 -16.51
C MET A 157 5.49 -20.18 -16.15
N ASP A 158 6.53 -20.93 -16.46
CA ASP A 158 6.65 -22.36 -16.16
C ASP A 158 6.47 -22.64 -14.67
N SER A 159 7.16 -21.88 -13.82
CA SER A 159 7.08 -22.03 -12.37
C SER A 159 5.66 -21.89 -11.81
N VAL A 160 4.80 -21.11 -12.48
CA VAL A 160 3.39 -20.93 -12.09
C VAL A 160 2.54 -22.11 -12.57
N ARG A 161 2.85 -22.69 -13.74
CA ARG A 161 2.17 -23.90 -14.23
C ARG A 161 2.53 -25.13 -13.41
N GLU A 162 3.81 -25.32 -13.15
CA GLU A 162 4.35 -26.46 -12.41
C GLU A 162 3.92 -26.47 -10.96
N ASN A 163 3.86 -25.28 -10.32
CA ASN A 163 3.43 -25.10 -8.93
C ASN A 163 2.03 -24.48 -8.83
N TRP A 164 1.09 -24.98 -9.64
CA TRP A 164 -0.26 -24.42 -9.81
C TRP A 164 -1.06 -24.34 -8.50
N TRP A 165 -0.77 -25.17 -7.50
CA TRP A 165 -1.44 -25.19 -6.18
C TRP A 165 -0.87 -24.13 -5.21
N LEU A 166 0.23 -23.45 -5.54
CA LEU A 166 0.85 -22.41 -4.73
C LEU A 166 0.49 -21.01 -5.25
N HIS A 167 0.63 -20.01 -4.40
CA HIS A 167 0.50 -18.63 -4.84
C HIS A 167 1.58 -18.25 -5.85
N ARG A 168 1.30 -17.27 -6.71
CA ARG A 168 2.20 -16.83 -7.77
C ARG A 168 3.57 -16.39 -7.25
N ARG A 169 3.58 -15.71 -6.08
CA ARG A 169 4.80 -15.37 -5.34
C ARG A 169 4.63 -15.76 -3.88
N LEU A 170 5.53 -16.59 -3.40
CA LEU A 170 5.46 -17.19 -2.07
C LEU A 170 5.76 -16.20 -0.94
N ARG A 171 6.50 -15.12 -1.23
CA ARG A 171 6.87 -14.08 -0.25
C ARG A 171 7.50 -14.66 1.02
N GLU A 172 8.54 -15.46 0.83
CA GLU A 172 9.30 -16.07 1.93
C GLU A 172 9.90 -15.01 2.85
N ASP A 173 10.38 -13.91 2.29
CA ASP A 173 10.86 -12.72 2.98
C ASP A 173 9.82 -12.14 3.96
N LEU A 174 8.58 -11.93 3.50
CA LEU A 174 7.48 -11.47 4.34
C LEU A 174 7.15 -12.48 5.43
N ARG A 175 7.05 -13.77 5.05
CA ARG A 175 6.70 -14.84 6.01
C ARG A 175 7.74 -14.97 7.11
N ALA A 176 9.02 -14.93 6.75
CA ALA A 176 10.11 -14.97 7.71
C ALA A 176 10.12 -13.73 8.63
N SER A 177 9.87 -12.54 8.08
CA SER A 177 9.85 -11.31 8.88
C SER A 177 8.66 -11.21 9.84
N LEU A 178 7.51 -11.83 9.50
CA LEU A 178 6.32 -11.85 10.36
C LEU A 178 6.35 -12.99 11.39
N ALA A 179 7.25 -13.95 11.24
CA ALA A 179 7.31 -15.11 12.15
C ALA A 179 7.56 -14.68 13.60
N GLY A 180 6.71 -15.15 14.53
CA GLY A 180 6.82 -14.85 15.95
C GLY A 180 6.23 -13.50 16.39
N LEU A 181 5.78 -12.66 15.47
CA LEU A 181 5.06 -11.44 15.82
C LEU A 181 3.58 -11.77 16.12
N PRO A 182 2.96 -11.13 17.13
CA PRO A 182 1.52 -11.25 17.37
C PRO A 182 0.69 -10.46 16.37
N ARG A 183 1.26 -9.38 15.82
CA ARG A 183 0.64 -8.46 14.86
C ARG A 183 1.71 -7.75 14.04
N TYR A 184 1.30 -7.09 12.97
CA TYR A 184 2.19 -6.28 12.13
C TYR A 184 1.46 -5.01 11.65
N ILE A 185 2.21 -3.99 11.24
CA ILE A 185 1.64 -2.76 10.72
C ILE A 185 1.40 -2.92 9.21
N ALA A 186 0.23 -2.50 8.74
CA ALA A 186 -0.11 -2.51 7.32
C ALA A 186 -0.63 -1.16 6.84
N THR A 187 -0.33 -0.83 5.58
CA THR A 187 -0.91 0.31 4.86
C THR A 187 -1.18 -0.08 3.41
N VAL A 188 -2.12 0.59 2.76
CA VAL A 188 -2.43 0.36 1.34
C VAL A 188 -1.38 1.05 0.46
N GLU A 189 -0.90 0.38 -0.58
CA GLU A 189 0.09 0.94 -1.52
C GLU A 189 -0.42 2.26 -2.13
N THR A 190 -1.63 2.26 -2.70
CA THR A 190 -2.24 3.45 -3.31
C THR A 190 -3.53 3.80 -2.58
N ALA A 191 -3.56 4.95 -1.92
CA ALA A 191 -4.75 5.41 -1.19
C ALA A 191 -4.77 6.93 -1.09
N LYS A 192 -5.99 7.52 -1.09
CA LYS A 192 -6.20 8.97 -0.91
C LYS A 192 -5.64 9.47 0.42
N HIS A 193 -5.92 8.74 1.50
CA HIS A 193 -5.42 9.04 2.82
C HIS A 193 -4.40 7.98 3.26
N ARG A 194 -3.29 8.44 3.83
CA ARG A 194 -2.27 7.54 4.38
C ARG A 194 -2.68 7.09 5.77
N VAL A 195 -3.13 5.84 5.86
CA VAL A 195 -3.55 5.23 7.12
C VAL A 195 -2.72 3.97 7.35
N PHE A 196 -2.15 3.88 8.55
CA PHE A 196 -1.49 2.68 9.05
C PHE A 196 -2.35 2.06 10.14
N GLN A 197 -2.41 0.75 10.20
CA GLN A 197 -3.16 0.01 11.21
C GLN A 197 -2.50 -1.33 11.53
N PHE A 198 -2.78 -1.88 12.71
CA PHE A 198 -2.36 -3.22 13.03
C PHE A 198 -3.28 -4.27 12.41
N LEU A 199 -2.66 -5.29 11.83
CA LEU A 199 -3.29 -6.55 11.49
C LEU A 199 -2.72 -7.65 12.38
N ASP A 200 -3.57 -8.60 12.79
CA ASP A 200 -3.13 -9.82 13.47
C ASP A 200 -2.21 -10.62 12.54
N ALA A 201 -1.19 -11.26 13.10
CA ALA A 201 -0.20 -12.02 12.33
C ALA A 201 -0.79 -13.22 11.59
N SER A 202 -1.97 -13.73 12.01
CA SER A 202 -2.72 -14.78 11.31
C SER A 202 -3.36 -14.31 10.00
N ILE A 203 -3.51 -12.99 9.80
CA ILE A 203 -4.13 -12.42 8.61
C ILE A 203 -3.14 -12.42 7.43
N ALA A 204 -3.55 -13.00 6.32
CA ALA A 204 -2.80 -12.97 5.06
C ALA A 204 -3.04 -11.65 4.31
N PRO A 205 -2.00 -10.84 4.07
CA PRO A 205 -2.14 -9.56 3.36
C PRO A 205 -2.04 -9.74 1.84
N ASP A 206 -2.85 -9.00 1.09
CA ASP A 206 -2.76 -8.87 -0.37
C ASP A 206 -1.51 -8.11 -0.82
N ASN A 207 -1.04 -8.34 -2.04
CA ASN A 207 0.14 -7.72 -2.63
C ASN A 207 0.05 -6.19 -2.78
N LYS A 208 -1.14 -5.61 -2.67
CA LYS A 208 -1.36 -4.15 -2.65
C LYS A 208 -1.27 -3.54 -1.25
N LEU A 209 -0.96 -4.36 -0.26
CA LEU A 209 -0.60 -3.92 1.08
C LEU A 209 0.91 -3.86 1.24
N ILE A 210 1.38 -2.79 1.84
CA ILE A 210 2.74 -2.71 2.38
C ILE A 210 2.67 -3.10 3.84
N CYS A 211 3.39 -4.17 4.18
CA CYS A 211 3.46 -4.77 5.50
C CYS A 211 4.80 -4.41 6.14
N LEU A 212 4.75 -3.94 7.36
CA LEU A 212 5.92 -3.64 8.17
C LEU A 212 5.97 -4.64 9.32
N ALA A 213 7.04 -5.42 9.39
CA ALA A 213 7.24 -6.46 10.40
C ALA A 213 7.62 -5.83 11.76
N LEU A 214 6.71 -5.04 12.31
CA LEU A 214 6.84 -4.31 13.57
C LEU A 214 5.50 -4.34 14.31
N ASP A 215 5.54 -4.66 15.59
CA ASP A 215 4.37 -4.78 16.49
C ASP A 215 4.28 -3.68 17.55
N ASP A 216 5.29 -2.80 17.62
CA ASP A 216 5.31 -1.69 18.57
C ASP A 216 4.45 -0.50 18.09
N ALA A 217 3.48 -0.13 18.92
CA ALA A 217 2.58 0.98 18.62
C ALA A 217 3.27 2.35 18.60
N TRP A 218 4.46 2.49 19.19
CA TRP A 218 5.28 3.69 18.98
C TRP A 218 5.58 3.93 17.49
N VAL A 219 5.95 2.86 16.78
CA VAL A 219 6.21 2.93 15.34
C VAL A 219 4.93 3.29 14.59
N LEU A 220 3.80 2.64 14.91
CA LEU A 220 2.50 2.98 14.33
C LEU A 220 2.16 4.47 14.52
N GLY A 221 2.43 5.01 15.70
CA GLY A 221 2.19 6.41 16.02
C GLY A 221 3.04 7.37 15.21
N VAL A 222 4.34 7.08 15.07
CA VAL A 222 5.26 7.86 14.23
C VAL A 222 4.82 7.83 12.77
N LEU A 223 4.51 6.66 12.23
CA LEU A 223 4.04 6.49 10.84
C LEU A 223 2.68 7.17 10.58
N SER A 224 1.83 7.26 11.60
CA SER A 224 0.53 7.93 11.51
C SER A 224 0.62 9.45 11.71
N SER A 225 1.78 9.99 12.03
CA SER A 225 2.00 11.41 12.27
C SER A 225 1.95 12.25 10.99
N SER A 226 1.63 13.54 11.14
CA SER A 226 1.68 14.50 10.03
C SER A 226 3.09 14.63 9.41
N VAL A 227 4.15 14.41 10.21
CA VAL A 227 5.55 14.45 9.75
C VAL A 227 5.81 13.31 8.74
N HIS A 228 5.43 12.07 9.09
CA HIS A 228 5.60 10.96 8.15
C HIS A 228 4.69 11.10 6.93
N VAL A 229 3.47 11.59 7.09
CA VAL A 229 2.57 11.86 5.95
C VAL A 229 3.19 12.89 5.01
N ALA A 230 3.76 13.98 5.52
CA ALA A 230 4.46 14.97 4.71
C ALA A 230 5.68 14.35 3.97
N TRP A 231 6.44 13.49 4.67
CA TRP A 231 7.54 12.74 4.06
C TRP A 231 7.05 11.85 2.92
N VAL A 232 6.00 11.09 3.12
CA VAL A 232 5.41 10.20 2.11
C VAL A 232 4.96 10.97 0.86
N LEU A 233 4.34 12.15 1.04
CA LEU A 233 3.92 13.00 -0.07
C LEU A 233 5.12 13.58 -0.84
N ALA A 234 6.27 13.75 -0.19
CA ALA A 234 7.48 14.23 -0.82
C ALA A 234 8.31 13.11 -1.46
N ALA A 235 8.48 11.97 -0.77
CA ALA A 235 9.36 10.87 -1.16
C ALA A 235 8.65 9.77 -1.98
N GLY A 236 7.33 9.69 -1.93
CA GLY A 236 6.51 8.72 -2.66
C GLY A 236 6.29 9.11 -4.12
N SER A 237 5.44 8.35 -4.78
CA SER A 237 4.95 8.66 -6.12
C SER A 237 3.44 8.90 -6.10
N THR A 238 2.86 9.20 -7.26
CA THR A 238 1.42 9.37 -7.43
C THR A 238 0.92 8.48 -8.55
N LEU A 239 -0.29 7.97 -8.40
CA LEU A 239 -1.06 7.33 -9.45
C LEU A 239 -2.34 8.15 -9.61
N GLU A 240 -2.45 8.87 -10.71
CA GLU A 240 -3.45 9.95 -10.87
C GLU A 240 -3.25 11.01 -9.76
N ASP A 241 -4.26 11.25 -8.94
CA ASP A 241 -4.23 12.17 -7.78
C ASP A 241 -3.98 11.46 -6.43
N ARG A 242 -3.78 10.12 -6.47
CA ARG A 242 -3.64 9.30 -5.25
C ARG A 242 -2.18 9.05 -4.90
N PRO A 243 -1.75 9.38 -3.67
CA PRO A 243 -0.41 9.06 -3.20
C PRO A 243 -0.13 7.55 -3.19
N VAL A 244 1.04 7.17 -3.70
CA VAL A 244 1.54 5.80 -3.69
C VAL A 244 2.63 5.67 -2.63
N TYR A 245 2.47 4.73 -1.71
CA TYR A 245 3.48 4.40 -0.70
C TYR A 245 4.51 3.44 -1.28
N VAL A 246 5.63 3.98 -1.70
CA VAL A 246 6.76 3.20 -2.20
C VAL A 246 7.64 2.83 -1.01
N LYS A 247 7.69 1.54 -0.63
CA LYS A 247 8.40 1.09 0.58
C LYS A 247 9.87 1.53 0.62
N THR A 248 10.55 1.51 -0.52
CA THR A 248 11.97 1.85 -0.64
C THR A 248 12.28 3.34 -0.49
N THR A 249 11.34 4.21 -0.84
CA THR A 249 11.51 5.67 -0.75
C THR A 249 10.73 6.30 0.39
N CYS A 250 9.60 5.69 0.82
CA CYS A 250 8.78 6.24 1.90
C CYS A 250 9.15 5.69 3.28
N PHE A 251 9.49 4.37 3.37
CA PHE A 251 9.82 3.75 4.65
C PHE A 251 11.33 3.60 4.85
N GLU A 252 12.03 2.99 3.90
CA GLU A 252 13.45 2.67 4.06
C GLU A 252 14.34 3.91 4.22
N THR A 253 13.90 5.06 3.70
CA THR A 253 14.63 6.34 3.81
C THR A 253 14.16 7.24 4.97
N PHE A 254 13.06 6.87 5.66
CA PHE A 254 12.47 7.72 6.70
C PHE A 254 13.27 7.66 8.00
N PRO A 255 13.79 8.79 8.50
CA PRO A 255 14.49 8.84 9.77
C PRO A 255 13.49 8.85 10.94
N PHE A 256 13.43 7.75 11.70
CA PHE A 256 12.65 7.74 12.93
C PHE A 256 13.25 8.70 13.95
N PRO A 257 12.41 9.43 14.72
CA PRO A 257 12.90 10.41 15.69
C PRO A 257 13.63 9.74 16.86
N ALA A 258 14.66 10.40 17.36
CA ALA A 258 15.32 10.02 18.61
C ALA A 258 14.44 10.47 19.80
N ALA A 259 13.40 9.69 20.11
CA ALA A 259 12.47 9.99 21.18
C ALA A 259 12.96 9.43 22.53
N THR A 260 12.73 10.19 23.62
CA THR A 260 12.98 9.69 24.98
C THR A 260 12.03 8.53 25.33
N PRO A 261 12.34 7.69 26.32
CA PRO A 261 11.45 6.62 26.77
C PRO A 261 10.03 7.10 27.09
N ASP A 262 9.88 8.25 27.75
CA ASP A 262 8.58 8.84 28.09
C ASP A 262 7.81 9.29 26.84
N GLN A 263 8.50 9.89 25.87
CA GLN A 263 7.89 10.26 24.58
C GLN A 263 7.45 9.01 23.81
N GLN A 264 8.26 7.96 23.76
CA GLN A 264 7.90 6.70 23.15
C GLN A 264 6.67 6.07 23.82
N ALA A 265 6.65 6.04 25.15
CA ALA A 265 5.52 5.51 25.92
C ALA A 265 4.22 6.26 25.62
N ARG A 266 4.28 7.61 25.59
CA ARG A 266 3.11 8.45 25.27
C ARG A 266 2.64 8.25 23.83
N ILE A 267 3.55 8.19 22.86
CA ILE A 267 3.19 7.94 21.44
C ILE A 267 2.57 6.55 21.31
N ARG A 268 3.13 5.54 21.98
CA ARG A 268 2.61 4.16 21.99
C ARG A 268 1.17 4.12 22.49
N ASP A 269 0.88 4.73 23.62
CA ASP A 269 -0.46 4.79 24.19
C ASP A 269 -1.46 5.48 23.24
N LEU A 270 -1.12 6.63 22.68
CA LEU A 270 -1.96 7.32 21.70
C LEU A 270 -2.20 6.51 20.43
N ALA A 271 -1.20 5.77 19.96
CA ALA A 271 -1.33 4.95 18.77
C ALA A 271 -2.22 3.72 18.99
N GLU A 272 -2.11 3.08 20.16
CA GLU A 272 -3.04 1.99 20.55
C GLU A 272 -4.48 2.51 20.63
N GLN A 273 -4.67 3.66 21.27
CA GLN A 273 -6.00 4.30 21.36
C GLN A 273 -6.56 4.64 19.98
N LEU A 274 -5.72 5.17 19.07
CA LEU A 274 -6.12 5.52 17.70
C LEU A 274 -6.55 4.30 16.91
N ASP A 275 -5.75 3.23 16.90
CA ASP A 275 -6.06 1.99 16.18
C ASP A 275 -7.32 1.32 16.74
N ALA A 276 -7.40 1.22 18.05
CA ALA A 276 -8.58 0.67 18.73
C ALA A 276 -9.84 1.52 18.50
N HIS A 277 -9.72 2.86 18.51
CA HIS A 277 -10.85 3.75 18.25
C HIS A 277 -11.41 3.56 16.83
N ARG A 278 -10.54 3.52 15.81
CA ARG A 278 -10.94 3.29 14.42
C ARG A 278 -11.71 1.97 14.28
N LYS A 279 -11.19 0.89 14.84
CA LYS A 279 -11.80 -0.45 14.82
C LYS A 279 -13.15 -0.47 15.53
N ARG A 280 -13.25 0.15 16.72
CA ARG A 280 -14.52 0.25 17.45
C ARG A 280 -15.57 1.04 16.69
N GLN A 281 -15.19 2.17 16.07
CA GLN A 281 -16.15 2.98 15.32
C GLN A 281 -16.65 2.25 14.07
N GLN A 282 -15.77 1.53 13.36
CA GLN A 282 -16.19 0.71 12.22
C GLN A 282 -17.08 -0.46 12.63
N ALA A 283 -16.85 -1.07 13.81
CA ALA A 283 -17.70 -2.14 14.33
C ALA A 283 -19.08 -1.61 14.76
N ALA A 284 -19.12 -0.43 15.42
CA ALA A 284 -20.36 0.18 15.88
C ALA A 284 -21.20 0.77 14.72
N HIS A 285 -20.55 1.20 13.64
CA HIS A 285 -21.19 1.87 12.51
C HIS A 285 -20.85 1.16 11.19
N PRO A 286 -21.60 0.13 10.76
CA PRO A 286 -21.28 -0.69 9.59
C PRO A 286 -21.16 0.08 8.27
N ALA A 287 -21.77 1.25 8.14
CA ALA A 287 -21.64 2.12 6.95
C ALA A 287 -20.35 2.98 6.96
N LEU A 288 -19.65 3.06 8.11
CA LEU A 288 -18.49 3.92 8.27
C LEU A 288 -17.23 3.24 7.71
N THR A 289 -16.62 3.89 6.71
CA THR A 289 -15.33 3.47 6.14
C THR A 289 -14.19 4.32 6.70
N LEU A 290 -12.96 3.79 6.72
CA LEU A 290 -11.79 4.60 7.07
C LEU A 290 -11.62 5.79 6.11
N THR A 291 -11.79 5.57 4.81
CA THR A 291 -11.77 6.65 3.83
C THR A 291 -12.79 7.74 4.17
N GLY A 292 -14.01 7.35 4.55
CA GLY A 292 -15.06 8.28 4.97
C GLY A 292 -14.67 9.10 6.20
N MET A 293 -14.13 8.46 7.25
CA MET A 293 -13.64 9.14 8.45
C MET A 293 -12.58 10.20 8.11
N TYR A 294 -11.60 9.84 7.29
CA TYR A 294 -10.52 10.76 6.92
C TYR A 294 -10.94 11.85 5.93
N ASN A 295 -11.96 11.62 5.10
CA ASN A 295 -12.57 12.68 4.28
C ASN A 295 -13.23 13.74 5.15
N VAL A 296 -13.92 13.34 6.24
CA VAL A 296 -14.51 14.29 7.21
C VAL A 296 -13.40 15.04 7.95
N LEU A 297 -12.39 14.32 8.46
CA LEU A 297 -11.27 14.94 9.16
C LEU A 297 -10.54 15.98 8.27
N ALA A 298 -10.36 15.69 6.99
CA ALA A 298 -9.72 16.63 6.05
C ALA A 298 -10.54 17.90 5.79
N LYS A 299 -11.88 17.86 6.00
CA LYS A 299 -12.75 19.05 5.87
C LYS A 299 -12.81 19.91 7.13
N ILE A 300 -12.47 19.32 8.28
CA ILE A 300 -12.51 20.02 9.59
C ILE A 300 -11.18 20.73 9.88
N ARG A 301 -10.08 20.26 9.29
CA ARG A 301 -8.74 20.86 9.38
C ARG A 301 -8.55 22.00 8.38
#